data_c316e02252b9787c5facdac833942068
#
_entry.id   c316e02252b9787c5facdac833942068
#
_cell.length_a   1.000
_cell.length_b   1.000
_cell.length_c   1.000
_cell.angle_alpha   90.00
_cell.angle_beta   90.00
_cell.angle_gamma   90.00
#
_symmetry.space_group_name_H-M   'P 1'
#
loop_
_entity.id
_entity.type
_entity.pdbx_description
1 polymer ?
#
loop_
_entity_poly.entity_id
_entity_poly.type
_entity_poly.pdbx_seq_one_letter_code
_entity_poly.pdbx_strand_id
1 'polypeptide(L)'
;LKKKEILHSFLWRILPIFFCCILVYEQFYPERKIQVQQDRLIYLPDQKESVILESEWVRLSEIPESWVSYAVAVEDRRFYFHQGYSLSDIHSALVSSVLFYRKIRGASTITQQLARTLFLSREKSFSRKWKEIQIASALEEELGKKEILEYYLNGVYWGRGRNGIVQASRYYFRKKPIHLEENEFKALVQILKKPDAYSREEVIELSKNL
;
A
#
# COMPACT_ATOMS: atom_id res chain seq x y z
N LEU A 1 31.82 -18.43 4.73
CA LEU A 1 31.87 -18.17 3.30
C LEU A 1 30.99 -19.17 2.52
N LYS A 2 31.17 -20.47 2.65
CA LYS A 2 30.43 -21.54 1.93
C LYS A 2 28.87 -21.46 2.07
N LYS A 3 28.33 -21.11 3.25
CA LYS A 3 26.86 -20.98 3.44
C LYS A 3 26.25 -19.83 2.64
N LYS A 4 26.97 -18.73 2.44
CA LYS A 4 26.51 -17.58 1.64
C LYS A 4 26.46 -17.91 0.15
N GLU A 5 27.44 -18.64 -0.35
CA GLU A 5 27.49 -19.07 -1.78
C GLU A 5 26.40 -20.07 -2.09
N ILE A 6 26.10 -21.02 -1.19
CA ILE A 6 25.04 -21.99 -1.33
C ILE A 6 23.67 -21.30 -1.36
N LEU A 7 23.44 -20.35 -0.44
CA LEU A 7 22.18 -19.60 -0.37
C LEU A 7 21.98 -18.69 -1.60
N HIS A 8 23.06 -18.07 -2.09
CA HIS A 8 23.05 -17.24 -3.29
C HIS A 8 22.74 -18.09 -4.54
N SER A 9 23.40 -19.23 -4.69
CA SER A 9 23.15 -20.19 -5.79
C SER A 9 21.71 -20.74 -5.76
N PHE A 10 21.16 -21.01 -4.57
CA PHE A 10 19.80 -21.48 -4.37
C PHE A 10 18.75 -20.41 -4.73
N LEU A 11 18.97 -19.17 -4.33
CA LEU A 11 18.09 -18.03 -4.66
C LEU A 11 18.03 -17.78 -6.17
N TRP A 12 19.17 -17.82 -6.86
CA TRP A 12 19.22 -17.62 -8.32
C TRP A 12 18.52 -18.74 -9.12
N ARG A 13 18.42 -19.93 -8.55
CA ARG A 13 17.70 -21.05 -9.17
C ARG A 13 16.20 -21.05 -8.91
N ILE A 14 15.76 -20.55 -7.76
CA ILE A 14 14.34 -20.51 -7.37
C ILE A 14 13.65 -19.24 -7.92
N LEU A 15 14.35 -18.12 -7.98
CA LEU A 15 13.77 -16.87 -8.48
C LEU A 15 13.15 -16.98 -9.89
N PRO A 16 13.81 -17.59 -10.89
CA PRO A 16 13.22 -17.79 -12.22
C PRO A 16 12.01 -18.73 -12.21
N ILE A 17 12.04 -19.79 -11.40
CA ILE A 17 10.92 -20.73 -11.28
C ILE A 17 9.71 -20.04 -10.66
N PHE A 18 9.91 -19.27 -9.59
CA PHE A 18 8.87 -18.44 -8.96
C PHE A 18 8.28 -17.42 -9.95
N PHE A 19 9.14 -16.84 -10.79
CA PHE A 19 8.74 -15.89 -11.83
C PHE A 19 7.93 -16.54 -12.95
N CYS A 20 8.37 -17.72 -13.43
CA CYS A 20 7.61 -18.50 -14.40
C CYS A 20 6.25 -18.93 -13.85
N CYS A 21 6.18 -19.31 -12.58
CA CYS A 21 4.91 -19.66 -11.94
C CYS A 21 3.95 -18.45 -11.85
N ILE A 22 4.47 -17.24 -11.63
CA ILE A 22 3.66 -16.01 -11.65
C ILE A 22 3.10 -15.75 -13.04
N LEU A 23 3.97 -15.77 -14.07
CA LEU A 23 3.57 -15.49 -15.46
C LEU A 23 2.60 -16.54 -16.00
N VAL A 24 2.83 -17.81 -15.68
CA VAL A 24 1.92 -18.90 -16.05
C VAL A 24 0.58 -18.76 -15.34
N TYR A 25 0.58 -18.39 -14.06
CA TYR A 25 -0.66 -18.18 -13.32
C TYR A 25 -1.49 -17.04 -13.90
N GLU A 26 -0.88 -15.90 -14.24
CA GLU A 26 -1.58 -14.77 -14.86
C GLU A 26 -2.16 -15.12 -16.23
N GLN A 27 -1.49 -15.96 -17.01
CA GLN A 27 -1.94 -16.39 -18.35
C GLN A 27 -3.15 -17.35 -18.29
N PHE A 28 -3.29 -18.11 -17.19
CA PHE A 28 -4.39 -19.09 -17.03
C PHE A 28 -5.62 -18.52 -16.30
N TYR A 29 -5.56 -17.28 -15.74
CA TYR A 29 -6.68 -16.66 -15.04
C TYR A 29 -6.97 -15.23 -15.55
N PRO A 30 -7.43 -15.11 -16.81
CA PRO A 30 -7.72 -13.79 -17.43
C PRO A 30 -9.02 -13.14 -16.97
N GLU A 31 -9.77 -13.74 -16.01
CA GLU A 31 -11.04 -13.17 -15.55
C GLU A 31 -10.82 -11.94 -14.66
N ARG A 32 -11.69 -10.95 -14.82
CA ARG A 32 -11.76 -9.78 -13.93
C ARG A 32 -11.82 -10.24 -12.48
N LYS A 33 -10.83 -9.87 -11.70
CA LYS A 33 -10.72 -10.28 -10.29
C LYS A 33 -11.31 -9.25 -9.35
N ILE A 34 -11.46 -8.01 -9.80
CA ILE A 34 -12.08 -6.91 -9.05
C ILE A 34 -13.33 -6.45 -9.79
N GLN A 35 -14.41 -6.27 -9.06
CA GLN A 35 -15.62 -5.62 -9.54
C GLN A 35 -15.84 -4.33 -8.76
N VAL A 36 -16.04 -3.24 -9.49
CA VAL A 36 -16.41 -1.94 -8.91
C VAL A 36 -17.92 -1.82 -8.95
N GLN A 37 -18.56 -1.68 -7.80
CA GLN A 37 -20.01 -1.45 -7.68
C GLN A 37 -20.23 -0.22 -6.79
N GLN A 38 -20.61 0.91 -7.40
CA GLN A 38 -20.84 2.16 -6.68
C GLN A 38 -19.71 2.52 -5.73
N ASP A 39 -19.91 2.32 -4.43
CA ASP A 39 -18.99 2.60 -3.32
C ASP A 39 -18.19 1.36 -2.85
N ARG A 40 -18.30 0.24 -3.57
CA ARG A 40 -17.74 -1.06 -3.17
C ARG A 40 -16.75 -1.59 -4.19
N LEU A 41 -15.68 -2.16 -3.67
CA LEU A 41 -14.76 -3.00 -4.43
C LEU A 41 -14.95 -4.45 -3.97
N ILE A 42 -15.20 -5.35 -4.91
CA ILE A 42 -15.39 -6.77 -4.64
C ILE A 42 -14.23 -7.54 -5.26
N TYR A 43 -13.48 -8.27 -4.42
CA TYR A 43 -12.48 -9.21 -4.90
C TYR A 43 -13.17 -10.57 -5.17
N LEU A 44 -13.43 -10.85 -6.43
CA LEU A 44 -14.25 -11.98 -6.87
C LEU A 44 -13.73 -13.36 -6.44
N PRO A 45 -12.42 -13.66 -6.49
CA PRO A 45 -11.94 -14.99 -6.10
C PRO A 45 -12.30 -15.40 -4.66
N ASP A 46 -12.29 -14.45 -3.74
CA ASP A 46 -12.59 -14.70 -2.31
C ASP A 46 -13.99 -14.18 -1.91
N GLN A 47 -14.77 -13.61 -2.84
CA GLN A 47 -16.06 -12.95 -2.59
C GLN A 47 -15.98 -11.91 -1.46
N LYS A 48 -14.84 -11.24 -1.35
CA LYS A 48 -14.59 -10.22 -0.34
C LYS A 48 -15.01 -8.86 -0.82
N GLU A 49 -15.91 -8.25 -0.08
CA GLU A 49 -16.34 -6.86 -0.29
C GLU A 49 -15.55 -5.92 0.60
N SER A 50 -15.20 -4.77 0.04
CA SER A 50 -14.73 -3.62 0.78
C SER A 50 -15.73 -2.49 0.63
N VAL A 51 -16.15 -1.93 1.75
CA VAL A 51 -17.06 -0.78 1.78
C VAL A 51 -16.32 0.39 2.41
N ILE A 52 -16.24 1.49 1.67
CA ILE A 52 -15.79 2.78 2.19
C ILE A 52 -17.03 3.66 2.22
N LEU A 53 -17.41 4.12 3.42
CA LEU A 53 -18.63 4.91 3.61
C LEU A 53 -18.52 6.24 2.85
N GLU A 54 -19.48 6.53 1.99
CA GLU A 54 -19.50 7.74 1.15
C GLU A 54 -19.48 9.02 2.01
N SER A 55 -20.12 9.02 3.17
CA SER A 55 -20.11 10.13 4.13
C SER A 55 -18.70 10.47 4.67
N GLU A 56 -17.74 9.57 4.49
CA GLU A 56 -16.34 9.72 4.92
C GLU A 56 -15.36 9.77 3.73
N TRP A 57 -15.87 10.00 2.52
CA TRP A 57 -15.10 10.07 1.29
C TRP A 57 -14.61 11.49 1.02
N VAL A 58 -13.37 11.59 0.53
CA VAL A 58 -12.78 12.82 -0.03
C VAL A 58 -12.31 12.51 -1.45
N ARG A 59 -12.72 13.32 -2.40
CA ARG A 59 -12.26 13.20 -3.78
C ARG A 59 -10.80 13.62 -3.89
N LEU A 60 -10.06 12.95 -4.76
CA LEU A 60 -8.66 13.31 -4.98
C LEU A 60 -8.49 14.77 -5.44
N SER A 61 -9.47 15.30 -6.18
CA SER A 61 -9.50 16.69 -6.64
C SER A 61 -9.67 17.72 -5.52
N GLU A 62 -10.08 17.30 -4.32
CA GLU A 62 -10.21 18.16 -3.14
C GLU A 62 -8.92 18.24 -2.32
N ILE A 63 -7.92 17.40 -2.66
CA ILE A 63 -6.60 17.38 -2.03
C ILE A 63 -5.61 18.10 -2.96
N PRO A 64 -4.79 19.04 -2.47
CA PRO A 64 -3.77 19.70 -3.28
C PRO A 64 -2.85 18.69 -3.97
N GLU A 65 -2.57 18.87 -5.25
CA GLU A 65 -1.76 17.93 -6.04
C GLU A 65 -0.34 17.79 -5.47
N SER A 66 0.22 18.85 -4.89
CA SER A 66 1.53 18.80 -4.22
C SER A 66 1.54 17.84 -3.03
N TRP A 67 0.43 17.74 -2.29
CA TRP A 67 0.29 16.84 -1.15
C TRP A 67 0.19 15.39 -1.60
N VAL A 68 -0.60 15.13 -2.64
CA VAL A 68 -0.70 13.80 -3.25
C VAL A 68 0.65 13.35 -3.78
N SER A 69 1.37 14.24 -4.48
CA SER A 69 2.72 13.99 -4.98
C SER A 69 3.71 13.70 -3.85
N TYR A 70 3.60 14.41 -2.73
CA TYR A 70 4.40 14.11 -1.54
C TYR A 70 4.11 12.72 -0.99
N ALA A 71 2.84 12.34 -0.85
CA ALA A 71 2.47 11.00 -0.37
C ALA A 71 3.04 9.90 -1.28
N VAL A 72 2.91 10.06 -2.60
CA VAL A 72 3.50 9.16 -3.59
C VAL A 72 5.02 9.11 -3.46
N ALA A 73 5.70 10.24 -3.34
CA ALA A 73 7.16 10.30 -3.22
C ALA A 73 7.68 9.60 -1.96
N VAL A 74 6.93 9.65 -0.86
CA VAL A 74 7.30 9.04 0.44
C VAL A 74 7.00 7.55 0.49
N GLU A 75 5.83 7.14 -0.02
CA GLU A 75 5.33 5.77 0.11
C GLU A 75 5.69 4.90 -1.10
N ASP A 76 5.72 5.46 -2.30
CA ASP A 76 5.91 4.70 -3.52
C ASP A 76 6.42 5.58 -4.69
N ARG A 77 7.71 5.85 -4.73
CA ARG A 77 8.33 6.72 -5.76
C ARG A 77 8.11 6.25 -7.20
N ARG A 78 7.79 4.96 -7.39
CA ARG A 78 7.57 4.34 -8.69
C ARG A 78 6.11 4.08 -8.99
N PHE A 79 5.20 4.63 -8.22
CA PHE A 79 3.77 4.39 -8.31
C PHE A 79 3.25 4.44 -9.75
N TYR A 80 3.65 5.44 -10.51
CA TYR A 80 3.19 5.62 -11.90
C TYR A 80 3.87 4.70 -12.92
N PHE A 81 4.88 3.90 -12.52
CA PHE A 81 5.72 3.11 -13.41
C PHE A 81 5.58 1.59 -13.21
N HIS A 82 4.72 1.16 -12.31
CA HIS A 82 4.46 -0.27 -12.07
C HIS A 82 2.96 -0.59 -12.09
N GLN A 83 2.66 -1.89 -12.15
CA GLN A 83 1.30 -2.44 -12.19
C GLN A 83 0.99 -3.18 -10.87
N GLY A 84 0.88 -2.41 -9.78
CA GLY A 84 0.54 -2.92 -8.45
C GLY A 84 1.71 -3.45 -7.63
N TYR A 85 2.81 -3.88 -8.24
CA TYR A 85 4.00 -4.35 -7.55
C TYR A 85 5.28 -3.91 -8.26
N SER A 86 6.36 -3.76 -7.51
CA SER A 86 7.67 -3.41 -8.04
C SER A 86 8.64 -4.56 -7.82
N LEU A 87 8.99 -5.23 -8.91
CA LEU A 87 9.95 -6.34 -8.87
C LEU A 87 11.33 -5.89 -8.42
N SER A 88 11.75 -4.69 -8.83
CA SER A 88 13.02 -4.10 -8.41
C SER A 88 13.07 -3.83 -6.91
N ASP A 89 11.94 -3.41 -6.32
CA ASP A 89 11.88 -3.13 -4.88
C ASP A 89 11.79 -4.44 -4.09
N ILE A 90 11.08 -5.44 -4.59
CA ILE A 90 11.08 -6.80 -4.04
C ILE A 90 12.49 -7.40 -4.08
N HIS A 91 13.16 -7.31 -5.23
CA HIS A 91 14.54 -7.79 -5.37
C HIS A 91 15.50 -7.04 -4.43
N SER A 92 15.45 -5.71 -4.40
CA SER A 92 16.30 -4.89 -3.55
C SER A 92 16.07 -5.18 -2.05
N ALA A 93 14.82 -5.37 -1.65
CA ALA A 93 14.46 -5.74 -0.29
C ALA A 93 14.99 -7.14 0.07
N LEU A 94 14.86 -8.11 -0.84
CA LEU A 94 15.37 -9.47 -0.65
C LEU A 94 16.89 -9.48 -0.52
N VAL A 95 17.59 -8.80 -1.44
CA VAL A 95 19.05 -8.66 -1.41
C VAL A 95 19.53 -7.99 -0.12
N SER A 96 18.88 -6.90 0.28
CA SER A 96 19.21 -6.17 1.52
C SER A 96 18.99 -7.03 2.76
N SER A 97 17.93 -7.84 2.78
CA SER A 97 17.63 -8.76 3.88
C SER A 97 18.67 -9.87 4.00
N VAL A 98 19.06 -10.44 2.87
CA VAL A 98 19.99 -11.58 2.81
C VAL A 98 21.45 -11.16 3.06
N LEU A 99 21.89 -10.06 2.40
CA LEU A 99 23.30 -9.64 2.46
C LEU A 99 23.62 -8.82 3.71
N PHE A 100 22.68 -8.01 4.19
CA PHE A 100 22.93 -7.04 5.27
C PHE A 100 22.16 -7.35 6.56
N TYR A 101 21.45 -8.47 6.65
CA TYR A 101 20.60 -8.83 7.81
C TYR A 101 19.64 -7.70 8.22
N ARG A 102 19.28 -6.81 7.30
CA ARG A 102 18.36 -5.71 7.58
C ARG A 102 16.92 -6.17 7.39
N LYS A 103 16.05 -5.75 8.31
CA LYS A 103 14.59 -5.94 8.13
C LYS A 103 14.15 -5.26 6.82
N ILE A 104 13.42 -6.01 6.00
CA ILE A 104 12.79 -5.50 4.79
C ILE A 104 11.87 -4.34 5.19
N ARG A 105 12.20 -3.12 4.75
CA ARG A 105 11.40 -1.91 5.00
C ARG A 105 11.11 -1.22 3.66
N GLY A 106 9.85 -0.81 3.46
CA GLY A 106 9.50 0.08 2.35
C GLY A 106 9.41 -0.56 0.96
N ALA A 107 9.23 -1.88 0.87
CA ALA A 107 9.09 -2.58 -0.43
C ALA A 107 7.62 -2.80 -0.86
N SER A 108 6.64 -2.31 -0.11
CA SER A 108 5.23 -2.44 -0.49
C SER A 108 4.78 -1.17 -1.21
N THR A 109 4.16 -1.34 -2.36
CA THR A 109 3.59 -0.24 -3.15
C THR A 109 2.32 0.32 -2.49
N ILE A 110 1.88 1.51 -2.92
CA ILE A 110 0.60 2.10 -2.52
C ILE A 110 -0.54 1.12 -2.80
N THR A 111 -0.56 0.50 -3.97
CA THR A 111 -1.61 -0.45 -4.37
C THR A 111 -1.60 -1.71 -3.49
N GLN A 112 -0.43 -2.20 -3.10
CA GLN A 112 -0.33 -3.31 -2.14
C GLN A 112 -0.81 -2.93 -0.74
N GLN A 113 -0.54 -1.71 -0.29
CA GLN A 113 -1.05 -1.23 0.99
C GLN A 113 -2.58 -1.11 0.97
N LEU A 114 -3.14 -0.62 -0.13
CA LEU A 114 -4.59 -0.57 -0.35
C LEU A 114 -5.19 -1.98 -0.34
N ALA A 115 -4.67 -2.89 -1.16
CA ALA A 115 -5.12 -4.29 -1.22
C ALA A 115 -5.13 -4.95 0.16
N ARG A 116 -4.07 -4.76 0.94
CA ARG A 116 -3.97 -5.27 2.29
C ARG A 116 -5.05 -4.71 3.21
N THR A 117 -5.28 -3.40 3.16
CA THR A 117 -6.23 -2.76 4.07
C THR A 117 -7.67 -3.15 3.76
N LEU A 118 -8.02 -3.22 2.47
CA LEU A 118 -9.39 -3.48 2.06
C LEU A 118 -9.79 -4.95 2.14
N PHE A 119 -8.89 -5.88 1.82
CA PHE A 119 -9.27 -7.26 1.57
C PHE A 119 -8.55 -8.29 2.45
N LEU A 120 -7.49 -7.92 3.17
CA LEU A 120 -6.65 -8.90 3.86
C LEU A 120 -6.60 -8.68 5.37
N SER A 121 -6.26 -9.75 6.09
CA SER A 121 -6.01 -9.67 7.53
C SER A 121 -4.67 -9.04 7.83
N ARG A 122 -4.47 -8.61 9.09
CA ARG A 122 -3.19 -8.04 9.57
C ARG A 122 -2.12 -9.09 9.86
N GLU A 123 -2.45 -10.37 9.75
CA GLU A 123 -1.48 -11.45 9.98
C GLU A 123 -0.33 -11.41 8.98
N LYS A 124 0.87 -11.66 9.47
CA LYS A 124 2.08 -11.67 8.64
C LYS A 124 2.37 -13.09 8.20
N SER A 125 1.99 -13.44 6.98
CA SER A 125 2.31 -14.72 6.35
C SER A 125 2.74 -14.53 4.89
N PHE A 126 3.45 -15.51 4.36
CA PHE A 126 3.84 -15.50 2.93
C PHE A 126 2.60 -15.60 2.03
N SER A 127 1.62 -16.43 2.39
CA SER A 127 0.38 -16.57 1.62
C SER A 127 -0.39 -15.25 1.56
N ARG A 128 -0.46 -14.51 2.68
CA ARG A 128 -1.06 -13.18 2.69
C ARG A 128 -0.29 -12.20 1.77
N LYS A 129 1.04 -12.22 1.80
CA LYS A 129 1.83 -11.34 0.93
C LYS A 129 1.66 -11.67 -0.55
N TRP A 130 1.51 -12.95 -0.86
CA TRP A 130 1.17 -13.39 -2.22
C TRP A 130 -0.20 -12.87 -2.67
N LYS A 131 -1.24 -13.06 -1.83
CA LYS A 131 -2.58 -12.50 -2.10
C LYS A 131 -2.56 -10.97 -2.26
N GLU A 132 -1.75 -10.28 -1.46
CA GLU A 132 -1.58 -8.83 -1.54
C GLU A 132 -1.08 -8.40 -2.94
N ILE A 133 -0.13 -9.13 -3.51
CA ILE A 133 0.38 -8.88 -4.87
C ILE A 133 -0.71 -9.15 -5.92
N GLN A 134 -1.42 -10.26 -5.82
CA GLN A 134 -2.48 -10.63 -6.76
C GLN A 134 -3.63 -9.60 -6.76
N ILE A 135 -4.07 -9.18 -5.58
CA ILE A 135 -5.13 -8.17 -5.45
C ILE A 135 -4.63 -6.81 -5.96
N ALA A 136 -3.38 -6.44 -5.67
CA ALA A 136 -2.81 -5.19 -6.15
C ALA A 136 -2.73 -5.15 -7.68
N SER A 137 -2.32 -6.25 -8.33
CA SER A 137 -2.34 -6.36 -9.79
C SER A 137 -3.76 -6.21 -10.33
N ALA A 138 -4.73 -6.90 -9.74
CA ALA A 138 -6.13 -6.83 -10.15
C ALA A 138 -6.74 -5.43 -9.97
N LEU A 139 -6.34 -4.69 -8.93
CA LEU A 139 -6.75 -3.29 -8.75
C LEU A 139 -6.19 -2.39 -9.87
N GLU A 140 -4.95 -2.60 -10.29
CA GLU A 140 -4.34 -1.83 -11.38
C GLU A 140 -4.89 -2.18 -12.76
N GLU A 141 -5.42 -3.38 -12.94
CA GLU A 141 -6.13 -3.78 -14.17
C GLU A 141 -7.49 -3.09 -14.29
N GLU A 142 -8.17 -2.85 -13.19
CA GLU A 142 -9.55 -2.33 -13.18
C GLU A 142 -9.60 -0.80 -12.91
N LEU A 143 -8.67 -0.27 -12.13
CA LEU A 143 -8.66 1.13 -11.69
C LEU A 143 -7.49 1.91 -12.30
N GLY A 144 -7.74 3.15 -12.67
CA GLY A 144 -6.67 4.09 -13.01
C GLY A 144 -5.86 4.54 -11.78
N LYS A 145 -4.63 5.02 -12.02
CA LYS A 145 -3.74 5.48 -10.94
C LYS A 145 -4.36 6.54 -10.02
N LYS A 146 -5.16 7.45 -10.57
CA LYS A 146 -5.86 8.47 -9.78
C LYS A 146 -6.93 7.87 -8.89
N GLU A 147 -7.68 6.89 -9.38
CA GLU A 147 -8.69 6.18 -8.61
C GLU A 147 -8.04 5.36 -7.49
N ILE A 148 -6.92 4.67 -7.76
CA ILE A 148 -6.16 3.96 -6.73
C ILE A 148 -5.70 4.91 -5.63
N LEU A 149 -5.21 6.10 -5.95
CA LEU A 149 -4.81 7.12 -4.96
C LEU A 149 -6.00 7.62 -4.16
N GLU A 150 -7.15 7.82 -4.79
CA GLU A 150 -8.38 8.22 -4.11
C GLU A 150 -8.84 7.15 -3.13
N TYR A 151 -8.92 5.88 -3.57
CA TYR A 151 -9.22 4.74 -2.69
C TYR A 151 -8.17 4.59 -1.58
N TYR A 152 -6.90 4.81 -1.89
CA TYR A 152 -5.81 4.72 -0.91
C TYR A 152 -5.97 5.74 0.21
N LEU A 153 -6.15 7.01 -0.11
CA LEU A 153 -6.32 8.06 0.90
C LEU A 153 -7.57 7.82 1.77
N ASN A 154 -8.64 7.32 1.15
CA ASN A 154 -9.91 7.06 1.83
C ASN A 154 -9.96 5.71 2.58
N GLY A 155 -9.11 4.75 2.22
CA GLY A 155 -9.18 3.39 2.76
C GLY A 155 -8.02 2.99 3.66
N VAL A 156 -6.80 3.50 3.43
CA VAL A 156 -5.61 3.04 4.15
C VAL A 156 -5.71 3.27 5.66
N TYR A 157 -5.05 2.40 6.41
CA TYR A 157 -5.01 2.48 7.86
C TYR A 157 -3.99 3.52 8.34
N TRP A 158 -4.46 4.55 9.03
CA TRP A 158 -3.67 5.68 9.54
C TRP A 158 -3.28 5.54 11.03
N GLY A 159 -3.53 4.38 11.63
CA GLY A 159 -3.25 4.14 13.04
C GLY A 159 -4.44 4.42 13.97
N ARG A 160 -4.30 3.95 15.21
CA ARG A 160 -5.29 4.19 16.29
C ARG A 160 -6.74 3.83 15.91
N GLY A 161 -6.91 2.79 15.07
CA GLY A 161 -8.22 2.36 14.60
C GLY A 161 -8.84 3.26 13.52
N ARG A 162 -8.07 4.12 12.85
CA ARG A 162 -8.57 5.06 11.84
C ARG A 162 -8.25 4.56 10.43
N ASN A 163 -9.28 4.30 9.66
CA ASN A 163 -9.18 4.01 8.24
C ASN A 163 -9.66 5.25 7.47
N GLY A 164 -8.91 5.63 6.45
CA GLY A 164 -9.19 6.80 5.63
C GLY A 164 -8.79 8.13 6.25
N ILE A 165 -8.47 9.06 5.37
CA ILE A 165 -7.94 10.38 5.73
C ILE A 165 -8.93 11.22 6.53
N VAL A 166 -10.24 11.04 6.33
CA VAL A 166 -11.27 11.78 7.06
C VAL A 166 -11.24 11.45 8.56
N GLN A 167 -11.17 10.14 8.87
CA GLN A 167 -11.08 9.70 10.27
C GLN A 167 -9.73 10.11 10.89
N ALA A 168 -8.65 10.01 10.11
CA ALA A 168 -7.31 10.39 10.56
C ALA A 168 -7.22 11.89 10.88
N SER A 169 -7.64 12.77 9.97
CA SER A 169 -7.58 14.21 10.14
C SER A 169 -8.43 14.68 11.32
N ARG A 170 -9.62 14.13 11.50
CA ARG A 170 -10.47 14.41 12.67
C ARG A 170 -9.83 13.95 13.99
N TYR A 171 -9.22 12.77 13.99
CA TYR A 171 -8.62 12.20 15.20
C TYR A 171 -7.36 12.98 15.61
N TYR A 172 -6.42 13.19 14.68
CA TYR A 172 -5.15 13.82 15.00
C TYR A 172 -5.26 15.33 15.15
N PHE A 173 -5.95 16.01 14.23
CA PHE A 173 -5.96 17.47 14.12
C PHE A 173 -7.33 18.12 14.40
N ARG A 174 -8.41 17.35 14.59
CA ARG A 174 -9.79 17.85 14.76
C ARG A 174 -10.28 18.70 13.57
N LYS A 175 -9.73 18.47 12.39
CA LYS A 175 -10.04 19.16 11.14
C LYS A 175 -10.63 18.20 10.12
N LYS A 176 -11.38 18.71 9.13
CA LYS A 176 -11.68 17.96 7.91
C LYS A 176 -10.42 17.93 7.01
N PRO A 177 -10.24 16.95 6.12
CA PRO A 177 -9.06 16.87 5.27
C PRO A 177 -8.78 18.13 4.45
N ILE A 178 -9.84 18.77 3.92
CA ILE A 178 -9.76 20.03 3.15
C ILE A 178 -9.30 21.26 3.97
N HIS A 179 -9.28 21.15 5.28
CA HIS A 179 -8.84 22.21 6.20
C HIS A 179 -7.51 21.90 6.89
N LEU A 180 -6.86 20.80 6.51
CA LEU A 180 -5.50 20.52 6.97
C LEU A 180 -4.52 21.56 6.41
N GLU A 181 -3.49 21.80 7.16
CA GLU A 181 -2.30 22.50 6.68
C GLU A 181 -1.34 21.50 6.02
N GLU A 182 -0.45 21.99 5.17
CA GLU A 182 0.48 21.15 4.44
C GLU A 182 1.33 20.27 5.38
N ASN A 183 1.84 20.85 6.46
CA ASN A 183 2.65 20.11 7.43
C ASN A 183 1.83 19.08 8.24
N GLU A 184 0.56 19.34 8.48
CA GLU A 184 -0.34 18.37 9.12
C GLU A 184 -0.57 17.17 8.19
N PHE A 185 -0.79 17.40 6.90
CA PHE A 185 -0.90 16.33 5.92
C PHE A 185 0.41 15.54 5.81
N LYS A 186 1.54 16.22 5.73
CA LYS A 186 2.86 15.58 5.70
C LYS A 186 3.13 14.72 6.93
N ALA A 187 2.73 15.19 8.11
CA ALA A 187 2.84 14.41 9.35
C ALA A 187 2.00 13.14 9.28
N LEU A 188 0.75 13.22 8.77
CA LEU A 188 -0.08 12.03 8.55
C LEU A 188 0.60 11.04 7.61
N VAL A 189 1.15 11.50 6.49
CA VAL A 189 1.85 10.60 5.56
C VAL A 189 3.05 9.91 6.23
N GLN A 190 3.82 10.63 7.05
CA GLN A 190 4.99 10.04 7.70
C GLN A 190 4.65 8.93 8.69
N ILE A 191 3.51 8.99 9.36
CA ILE A 191 3.10 7.94 10.29
C ILE A 191 2.65 6.65 9.62
N LEU A 192 2.33 6.64 8.32
CA LEU A 192 1.90 5.44 7.59
C LEU A 192 2.92 4.30 7.67
N LYS A 193 4.19 4.60 7.81
CA LYS A 193 5.26 3.60 7.98
C LYS A 193 5.13 2.78 9.26
N LYS A 194 4.55 3.38 10.32
CA LYS A 194 4.31 2.75 11.63
C LYS A 194 3.07 3.39 12.28
N PRO A 195 1.87 3.10 11.77
CA PRO A 195 0.68 3.88 12.11
C PRO A 195 0.32 3.87 13.60
N ASP A 196 0.59 2.77 14.31
CA ASP A 196 0.26 2.65 15.75
C ASP A 196 1.41 3.07 16.69
N ALA A 197 2.56 3.50 16.12
CA ALA A 197 3.73 3.86 16.92
C ALA A 197 3.62 5.26 17.54
N TYR A 198 2.74 6.12 17.01
CA TYR A 198 2.65 7.51 17.40
C TYR A 198 1.36 7.80 18.19
N SER A 199 1.47 8.58 19.27
CA SER A 199 0.33 9.19 19.93
C SER A 199 -0.20 10.39 19.11
N ARG A 200 -1.36 10.90 19.49
CA ARG A 200 -1.91 12.10 18.85
C ARG A 200 -1.00 13.31 19.03
N GLU A 201 -0.48 13.47 20.24
CA GLU A 201 0.41 14.57 20.64
C GLU A 201 1.72 14.54 19.83
N GLU A 202 2.30 13.36 19.65
CA GLU A 202 3.51 13.19 18.83
C GLU A 202 3.28 13.52 17.35
N VAL A 203 2.10 13.22 16.80
CA VAL A 203 1.78 13.60 15.42
C VAL A 203 1.59 15.12 15.28
N ILE A 204 0.98 15.77 16.27
CA ILE A 204 0.85 17.23 16.30
C ILE A 204 2.24 17.88 16.40
N GLU A 205 3.11 17.34 17.24
CA GLU A 205 4.48 17.86 17.37
C GLU A 205 5.30 17.66 16.10
N LEU A 206 5.13 16.49 15.46
CA LEU A 206 5.75 16.19 14.16
C LEU A 206 5.35 17.24 13.11
N SER A 207 4.08 17.64 13.06
CA SER A 207 3.60 18.63 12.09
C SER A 207 4.19 20.03 12.29
N LYS A 208 4.60 20.40 13.50
CA LYS A 208 5.26 21.69 13.77
C LYS A 208 6.73 21.71 13.34
N ASN A 209 7.34 20.55 13.18
CA ASN A 209 8.75 20.38 12.85
C ASN A 209 9.00 20.06 11.36
N LEU A 210 7.97 20.10 10.52
CA LEU A 210 8.02 19.88 9.07
C LEU A 210 7.91 21.20 8.31
#